data_43bc62054e00a1bcf9c00c269ac062d7
#
_entry.id   43bc62054e00a1bcf9c00c269ac062d7
#
_cell.length_a   1.000
_cell.length_b   1.000
_cell.length_c   1.000
_cell.angle_alpha   90.00
_cell.angle_beta   90.00
_cell.angle_gamma   90.00
#
_symmetry.space_group_name_H-M   'P 1'
#
loop_
_entity.id
_entity.type
_entity.pdbx_description
1 polymer ?
#
loop_
_entity_poly.entity_id
_entity_poly.type
_entity_poly.pdbx_seq_one_letter_code
_entity_poly.pdbx_strand_id
1 'polypeptide(L)'
;LSSIPVSAPAPLLSVRGVSVDFNTDTGGFRAVDNLDFDVRPGRTLAIVGESGSGKSVTSMAIMRLTDYSGGRISTGQILFRGGNDREVDLTQASDEQMRAIRGNDIAMIFQEPMTSLNPVFTIGDQIVEAIMLHQQLSRSAARQSARKLLEKVRLPDAEQLLDRYPHQLSGGMRQRVMIAMALSCQPRLLIADEPTTALDVTIQAQILNTIRELQRDLGTAVIFITHDMGVVAEMADDVVVMLRGKKVEQGTVQEIFNAPKHPYTRALLAAVPRLGSLTGRDLPLRTPQTVLEGDTLREVGETREQDTARYDKPVLRVDKLTTRFDVGHNLFGRVTHRVHAVEQVSFDVYPGETLALVGESGSGKSTIGKTLQQLVAPTSGAVRYNGQDIFSMDSAGRQRLRQEIQYIFQDPYASLDPRKTVAFSIAEPIRTHGLLSGEDAIARRVGELLEQVGLRPEHATRYPHEFSGGQRQRVCIARALASNPKLIIADESVSALDVSIQAQILNLLMDLQKDRGLSYLFITHDMAVVEKVSHRVAVLYLGQIVELGTRRQIFESPQHAYTRKLLAAVPVAEPGRHIDTSLIEGEIPSPVRRVGDEPAIVPLFEFAPGHQVARAT
;
A
#
# COMPACT_ATOMS: atom_id res chain seq x y z
N LEU A 1 53.48 13.32 3.23
CA LEU A 1 52.80 12.64 2.14
C LEU A 1 51.38 13.20 2.10
N SER A 2 51.14 14.17 1.19
CA SER A 2 49.83 14.76 0.92
C SER A 2 48.93 13.66 0.31
N SER A 3 47.84 13.34 0.99
CA SER A 3 46.77 12.52 0.48
C SER A 3 46.18 13.18 -0.78
N ILE A 4 46.43 12.62 -1.93
CA ILE A 4 45.74 12.96 -3.18
C ILE A 4 44.23 12.71 -2.89
N PRO A 5 43.34 13.69 -3.08
CA PRO A 5 41.92 13.45 -2.95
C PRO A 5 41.54 12.43 -4.02
N VAL A 6 41.09 11.24 -3.58
CA VAL A 6 40.47 10.25 -4.48
C VAL A 6 39.28 10.94 -5.10
N SER A 7 39.37 11.28 -6.38
CA SER A 7 38.23 11.86 -7.11
C SER A 7 37.04 10.91 -6.98
N ALA A 8 35.90 11.41 -6.56
CA ALA A 8 34.69 10.61 -6.49
C ALA A 8 34.45 9.91 -7.86
N PRO A 9 34.07 8.62 -7.88
CA PRO A 9 33.85 7.92 -9.14
C PRO A 9 32.83 8.68 -9.99
N ALA A 10 33.09 8.75 -11.30
CA ALA A 10 32.18 9.39 -12.24
C ALA A 10 30.77 8.75 -12.17
N PRO A 11 29.71 9.53 -12.31
CA PRO A 11 28.34 9.02 -12.23
C PRO A 11 28.06 7.99 -13.33
N LEU A 12 27.26 6.99 -13.01
CA LEU A 12 26.75 5.99 -13.96
C LEU A 12 25.66 6.58 -14.86
N LEU A 13 24.76 7.37 -14.25
CA LEU A 13 23.73 8.12 -14.93
C LEU A 13 23.77 9.59 -14.48
N SER A 14 23.69 10.50 -15.45
CA SER A 14 23.57 11.94 -15.19
C SER A 14 22.37 12.50 -15.92
N VAL A 15 21.43 13.07 -15.19
CA VAL A 15 20.26 13.78 -15.72
C VAL A 15 20.56 15.27 -15.61
N ARG A 16 20.44 16.03 -16.70
CA ARG A 16 20.81 17.44 -16.79
C ARG A 16 19.72 18.26 -17.46
N GLY A 17 19.04 19.13 -16.71
CA GLY A 17 18.03 20.07 -17.20
C GLY A 17 16.86 19.42 -17.91
N VAL A 18 16.49 18.19 -17.53
CA VAL A 18 15.47 17.40 -18.24
C VAL A 18 14.08 17.94 -17.96
N SER A 19 13.34 18.23 -19.03
CA SER A 19 11.91 18.53 -18.98
C SER A 19 11.13 17.55 -19.85
N VAL A 20 9.96 17.12 -19.37
CA VAL A 20 9.08 16.19 -20.07
C VAL A 20 7.70 16.81 -20.19
N ASP A 21 7.25 16.94 -21.45
CA ASP A 21 5.94 17.51 -21.80
C ASP A 21 5.03 16.43 -22.39
N PHE A 22 3.74 16.49 -22.04
CA PHE A 22 2.67 15.68 -22.63
C PHE A 22 1.70 16.58 -23.39
N ASN A 23 1.25 16.11 -24.53
CA ASN A 23 0.14 16.75 -25.26
C ASN A 23 -1.17 16.12 -24.79
N THR A 24 -2.05 16.95 -24.24
CA THR A 24 -3.40 16.53 -23.85
C THR A 24 -4.44 17.26 -24.69
N ASP A 25 -5.68 16.75 -24.76
CA ASP A 25 -6.79 17.38 -25.48
C ASP A 25 -7.11 18.79 -24.97
N THR A 26 -6.71 19.10 -23.73
CA THR A 26 -6.91 20.40 -23.06
C THR A 26 -5.69 21.33 -23.14
N GLY A 27 -4.61 20.93 -23.81
CA GLY A 27 -3.37 21.69 -23.94
C GLY A 27 -2.13 20.92 -23.48
N GLY A 28 -0.94 21.54 -23.60
CA GLY A 28 0.32 20.95 -23.16
C GLY A 28 0.42 20.92 -21.61
N PHE A 29 0.84 19.78 -21.07
CA PHE A 29 1.12 19.61 -19.65
C PHE A 29 2.59 19.25 -19.44
N ARG A 30 3.31 20.01 -18.59
CA ARG A 30 4.70 19.72 -18.20
C ARG A 30 4.71 18.86 -16.95
N ALA A 31 5.10 17.61 -17.09
CA ALA A 31 5.14 16.64 -15.99
C ALA A 31 6.45 16.68 -15.22
N VAL A 32 7.57 17.01 -15.87
CA VAL A 32 8.90 17.20 -15.26
C VAL A 32 9.49 18.50 -15.82
N ASP A 33 10.05 19.34 -14.96
CA ASP A 33 10.55 20.65 -15.30
C ASP A 33 11.96 20.88 -14.76
N ASN A 34 12.94 20.95 -15.66
CA ASN A 34 14.35 21.25 -15.40
C ASN A 34 14.98 20.39 -14.29
N LEU A 35 14.92 19.06 -14.44
CA LEU A 35 15.39 18.10 -13.45
C LEU A 35 16.86 17.76 -13.62
N ASP A 36 17.63 17.82 -12.52
CA ASP A 36 19.05 17.47 -12.45
C ASP A 36 19.35 16.54 -11.31
N PHE A 37 20.03 15.42 -11.54
CA PHE A 37 20.61 14.55 -10.51
C PHE A 37 21.64 13.58 -11.11
N ASP A 38 22.45 12.97 -10.24
CA ASP A 38 23.42 11.95 -10.57
C ASP A 38 23.12 10.64 -9.84
N VAL A 39 23.36 9.51 -10.51
CA VAL A 39 23.36 8.17 -9.90
C VAL A 39 24.77 7.61 -9.97
N ARG A 40 25.34 7.23 -8.83
CA ARG A 40 26.67 6.67 -8.73
C ARG A 40 26.64 5.14 -8.79
N PRO A 41 27.69 4.47 -9.33
CA PRO A 41 27.76 3.00 -9.33
C PRO A 41 27.61 2.41 -7.93
N GLY A 42 26.82 1.35 -7.82
CA GLY A 42 26.60 0.60 -6.57
C GLY A 42 25.83 1.35 -5.46
N ARG A 43 25.31 2.56 -5.74
CA ARG A 43 24.54 3.35 -4.77
C ARG A 43 23.05 3.37 -5.10
N THR A 44 22.25 3.61 -4.08
CA THR A 44 20.81 3.80 -4.19
C THR A 44 20.47 5.28 -4.12
N LEU A 45 19.87 5.82 -5.19
CA LEU A 45 19.23 7.14 -5.21
C LEU A 45 17.72 6.95 -5.02
N ALA A 46 17.16 7.46 -3.93
CA ALA A 46 15.70 7.53 -3.78
C ALA A 46 15.15 8.80 -4.45
N ILE A 47 14.04 8.65 -5.18
CA ILE A 47 13.24 9.78 -5.70
C ILE A 47 11.91 9.76 -4.97
N VAL A 48 11.63 10.80 -4.19
CA VAL A 48 10.46 10.88 -3.31
C VAL A 48 9.59 12.09 -3.61
N GLY A 49 8.32 12.02 -3.21
CA GLY A 49 7.33 13.09 -3.38
C GLY A 49 5.93 12.53 -3.49
N GLU A 50 4.92 13.39 -3.44
CA GLU A 50 3.52 12.99 -3.57
C GLU A 50 3.17 12.50 -4.99
N SER A 51 2.02 11.85 -5.12
CA SER A 51 1.46 11.42 -6.41
C SER A 51 1.34 12.60 -7.38
N GLY A 52 1.68 12.40 -8.65
CA GLY A 52 1.71 13.49 -9.63
C GLY A 52 2.92 14.43 -9.54
N SER A 53 3.91 14.18 -8.67
CA SER A 53 5.14 15.01 -8.61
C SER A 53 6.13 14.73 -9.74
N GLY A 54 5.87 13.78 -10.65
CA GLY A 54 6.72 13.49 -11.81
C GLY A 54 7.72 12.34 -11.64
N LYS A 55 7.69 11.59 -10.51
CA LYS A 55 8.63 10.50 -10.21
C LYS A 55 8.63 9.40 -11.29
N SER A 56 7.48 8.78 -11.53
CA SER A 56 7.35 7.71 -12.54
C SER A 56 7.56 8.21 -13.97
N VAL A 57 7.21 9.48 -14.24
CA VAL A 57 7.52 10.10 -15.54
C VAL A 57 9.04 10.23 -15.72
N THR A 58 9.78 10.55 -14.66
CA THR A 58 11.25 10.61 -14.71
C THR A 58 11.87 9.25 -15.04
N SER A 59 11.40 8.16 -14.41
CA SER A 59 11.86 6.80 -14.70
C SER A 59 11.54 6.38 -16.14
N MET A 60 10.32 6.66 -16.60
CA MET A 60 9.90 6.40 -17.97
C MET A 60 10.69 7.21 -19.00
N ALA A 61 11.06 8.45 -18.67
CA ALA A 61 11.90 9.30 -19.54
C ALA A 61 13.33 8.75 -19.66
N ILE A 62 13.93 8.25 -18.58
CA ILE A 62 15.25 7.58 -18.61
C ILE A 62 15.19 6.36 -19.55
N MET A 63 14.12 5.60 -19.47
CA MET A 63 13.86 4.43 -20.35
C MET A 63 13.33 4.81 -21.73
N ARG A 64 13.10 6.10 -22.04
CA ARG A 64 12.46 6.55 -23.29
C ARG A 64 11.09 5.91 -23.54
N LEU A 65 10.41 5.49 -22.47
CA LEU A 65 9.06 4.91 -22.57
C LEU A 65 7.97 6.00 -22.69
N THR A 66 8.27 7.23 -22.30
CA THR A 66 7.39 8.39 -22.51
C THR A 66 7.02 8.60 -23.97
N ASP A 67 7.92 8.27 -24.90
CA ASP A 67 7.73 8.42 -26.34
C ASP A 67 6.54 7.60 -26.86
N TYR A 68 6.21 6.50 -26.19
CA TYR A 68 5.08 5.62 -26.54
C TYR A 68 3.76 5.99 -25.84
N SER A 69 3.80 6.90 -24.86
CA SER A 69 2.64 7.33 -24.07
C SER A 69 2.21 8.78 -24.33
N GLY A 70 2.65 9.36 -25.46
CA GLY A 70 2.32 10.73 -25.86
C GLY A 70 3.14 11.82 -25.15
N GLY A 71 4.15 11.43 -24.35
CA GLY A 71 5.12 12.34 -23.75
C GLY A 71 6.39 12.46 -24.59
N ARG A 72 7.12 13.55 -24.40
CA ARG A 72 8.45 13.73 -25.01
C ARG A 72 9.39 14.49 -24.07
N ILE A 73 10.66 14.16 -24.15
CA ILE A 73 11.71 14.97 -23.53
C ILE A 73 11.87 16.23 -24.39
N SER A 74 11.51 17.39 -23.83
CA SER A 74 11.51 18.66 -24.56
C SER A 74 12.83 19.41 -24.41
N THR A 75 13.54 19.25 -23.29
CA THR A 75 14.84 19.86 -23.03
C THR A 75 15.71 18.92 -22.19
N GLY A 76 17.02 19.19 -22.18
CA GLY A 76 17.99 18.51 -21.33
C GLY A 76 18.61 17.27 -21.94
N GLN A 77 19.43 16.57 -21.17
CA GLN A 77 20.20 15.40 -21.56
C GLN A 77 20.13 14.33 -20.48
N ILE A 78 20.20 13.07 -20.88
CA ILE A 78 20.30 11.91 -19.99
C ILE A 78 21.53 11.11 -20.42
N LEU A 79 22.62 11.30 -19.70
CA LEU A 79 23.91 10.70 -20.01
C LEU A 79 24.08 9.40 -19.23
N PHE A 80 24.22 8.28 -19.91
CA PHE A 80 24.43 6.95 -19.32
C PHE A 80 25.80 6.39 -19.71
N ARG A 81 26.52 5.86 -18.73
CA ARG A 81 27.82 5.23 -18.93
C ARG A 81 27.68 3.71 -19.00
N GLY A 82 27.70 3.19 -20.23
CA GLY A 82 27.58 1.76 -20.53
C GLY A 82 28.80 0.91 -20.13
N GLY A 83 28.72 -0.40 -20.37
CA GLY A 83 29.72 -1.38 -19.99
C GLY A 83 31.15 -1.15 -20.49
N ASN A 84 31.32 -0.39 -21.58
CA ASN A 84 32.63 -0.03 -22.17
C ASN A 84 33.11 1.34 -21.70
N ASP A 85 32.63 1.89 -20.60
CA ASP A 85 32.85 3.24 -20.09
C ASP A 85 32.52 4.37 -21.09
N ARG A 86 31.85 4.03 -22.19
CA ARG A 86 31.38 4.97 -23.18
C ARG A 86 30.10 5.64 -22.70
N GLU A 87 30.10 6.95 -22.67
CA GLU A 87 28.94 7.76 -22.35
C GLU A 87 28.02 7.88 -23.57
N VAL A 88 26.73 7.63 -23.34
CA VAL A 88 25.66 7.71 -24.36
C VAL A 88 24.58 8.66 -23.86
N ASP A 89 24.20 9.64 -24.67
CA ASP A 89 23.04 10.49 -24.41
C ASP A 89 21.77 9.73 -24.83
N LEU A 90 21.01 9.23 -23.84
CA LEU A 90 19.78 8.47 -24.08
C LEU A 90 18.70 9.29 -24.77
N THR A 91 18.73 10.62 -24.65
CA THR A 91 17.74 11.49 -25.32
C THR A 91 17.90 11.50 -26.83
N GLN A 92 19.12 11.21 -27.33
CA GLN A 92 19.47 11.17 -28.75
C GLN A 92 19.68 9.75 -29.28
N ALA A 93 19.61 8.73 -28.41
CA ALA A 93 19.83 7.34 -28.79
C ALA A 93 18.76 6.85 -29.78
N SER A 94 19.18 6.07 -30.78
CA SER A 94 18.24 5.43 -31.70
C SER A 94 17.42 4.34 -31.00
N ASP A 95 16.30 3.92 -31.60
CA ASP A 95 15.47 2.83 -31.05
C ASP A 95 16.24 1.51 -30.95
N GLU A 96 17.19 1.27 -31.85
CA GLU A 96 18.05 0.08 -31.82
C GLU A 96 19.01 0.14 -30.63
N GLN A 97 19.65 1.30 -30.40
CA GLN A 97 20.49 1.52 -29.22
C GLN A 97 19.70 1.39 -27.91
N MET A 98 18.49 1.97 -27.86
CA MET A 98 17.62 1.84 -26.68
C MET A 98 17.18 0.39 -26.44
N ARG A 99 16.89 -0.39 -27.48
CA ARG A 99 16.58 -1.84 -27.33
C ARG A 99 17.76 -2.65 -26.80
N ALA A 100 18.98 -2.30 -27.17
CA ALA A 100 20.18 -2.96 -26.63
C ALA A 100 20.42 -2.61 -25.16
N ILE A 101 20.03 -1.40 -24.72
CA ILE A 101 20.20 -0.91 -23.34
C ILE A 101 19.09 -1.42 -22.42
N ARG A 102 17.82 -1.35 -22.87
CA ARG A 102 16.64 -1.75 -22.08
C ARG A 102 16.68 -3.25 -21.74
N GLY A 103 16.57 -3.58 -20.47
CA GLY A 103 16.59 -4.96 -19.96
C GLY A 103 18.00 -5.54 -19.84
N ASN A 104 19.02 -4.95 -20.48
CA ASN A 104 20.41 -5.38 -20.40
C ASN A 104 21.21 -4.50 -19.43
N ASP A 105 21.49 -3.24 -19.83
CA ASP A 105 22.27 -2.31 -19.00
C ASP A 105 21.40 -1.55 -17.99
N ILE A 106 20.17 -1.20 -18.38
CA ILE A 106 19.17 -0.54 -17.54
C ILE A 106 17.92 -1.41 -17.51
N ALA A 107 17.55 -1.88 -16.33
CA ALA A 107 16.31 -2.62 -16.11
C ALA A 107 15.32 -1.82 -15.25
N MET A 108 14.03 -2.14 -15.37
CA MET A 108 12.97 -1.47 -14.62
C MET A 108 12.01 -2.46 -14.00
N ILE A 109 11.66 -2.23 -12.73
CA ILE A 109 10.54 -2.83 -12.03
C ILE A 109 9.42 -1.79 -12.04
N PHE A 110 8.29 -2.14 -12.64
CA PHE A 110 7.11 -1.27 -12.77
C PHE A 110 6.24 -1.32 -11.51
N GLN A 111 5.45 -0.27 -11.31
CA GLN A 111 4.59 -0.08 -10.14
C GLN A 111 3.54 -1.20 -9.97
N GLU A 112 2.96 -1.72 -11.06
CA GLU A 112 1.89 -2.72 -11.00
C GLU A 112 2.35 -4.10 -11.50
N PRO A 113 2.52 -5.10 -10.60
CA PRO A 113 2.89 -6.47 -11.00
C PRO A 113 1.86 -7.16 -11.89
N MET A 114 0.58 -6.76 -11.75
CA MET A 114 -0.53 -7.37 -12.50
C MET A 114 -0.51 -7.05 -13.99
N THR A 115 -0.04 -5.87 -14.35
CA THR A 115 0.02 -5.37 -15.72
C THR A 115 1.38 -5.61 -16.38
N SER A 116 2.43 -5.86 -15.58
CA SER A 116 3.81 -6.01 -16.06
C SER A 116 4.13 -7.41 -16.57
N LEU A 117 3.45 -8.44 -16.06
CA LEU A 117 3.59 -9.82 -16.53
C LEU A 117 2.50 -10.15 -17.54
N ASN A 118 2.86 -10.72 -18.68
CA ASN A 118 1.91 -11.16 -19.69
C ASN A 118 1.15 -12.40 -19.19
N PRO A 119 -0.19 -12.33 -19.03
CA PRO A 119 -0.97 -13.41 -18.41
C PRO A 119 -1.08 -14.68 -19.25
N VAL A 120 -0.78 -14.64 -20.54
CA VAL A 120 -0.89 -15.77 -21.48
C VAL A 120 0.42 -16.52 -21.71
N PHE A 121 1.55 -16.03 -21.14
CA PHE A 121 2.84 -16.71 -21.16
C PHE A 121 3.21 -17.23 -19.77
N THR A 122 3.96 -18.35 -19.74
CA THR A 122 4.47 -18.87 -18.48
C THR A 122 5.55 -17.95 -17.89
N ILE A 123 5.81 -18.06 -16.61
CA ILE A 123 6.89 -17.31 -15.94
C ILE A 123 8.24 -17.62 -16.59
N GLY A 124 8.48 -18.89 -16.88
CA GLY A 124 9.73 -19.34 -17.53
C GLY A 124 9.91 -18.74 -18.91
N ASP A 125 8.86 -18.71 -19.76
CA ASP A 125 8.96 -18.13 -21.11
C ASP A 125 9.36 -16.66 -21.04
N GLN A 126 8.78 -15.88 -20.14
CA GLN A 126 9.05 -14.44 -20.02
C GLN A 126 10.48 -14.13 -19.54
N ILE A 127 10.99 -14.88 -18.56
CA ILE A 127 12.37 -14.70 -18.07
C ILE A 127 13.38 -15.20 -19.12
N VAL A 128 13.12 -16.34 -19.74
CA VAL A 128 13.98 -16.95 -20.76
C VAL A 128 14.08 -16.08 -21.99
N GLU A 129 13.00 -15.43 -22.42
CA GLU A 129 12.99 -14.50 -23.55
C GLU A 129 14.01 -13.36 -23.33
N ALA A 130 13.97 -12.70 -22.15
CA ALA A 130 14.90 -11.61 -21.83
C ALA A 130 16.37 -12.09 -21.84
N ILE A 131 16.66 -13.26 -21.24
CA ILE A 131 17.99 -13.84 -21.21
C ILE A 131 18.50 -14.19 -22.64
N MET A 132 17.66 -14.82 -23.44
CA MET A 132 18.05 -15.19 -24.81
C MET A 132 18.29 -13.98 -25.69
N LEU A 133 17.48 -12.93 -25.55
CA LEU A 133 17.60 -11.70 -26.32
C LEU A 133 18.95 -11.00 -26.10
N HIS A 134 19.42 -10.95 -24.84
CA HIS A 134 20.58 -10.15 -24.46
C HIS A 134 21.86 -10.95 -24.23
N GLN A 135 21.77 -12.22 -23.86
CA GLN A 135 22.95 -13.02 -23.49
C GLN A 135 23.32 -14.08 -24.54
N GLN A 136 22.55 -14.20 -25.62
CA GLN A 136 22.79 -15.17 -26.72
C GLN A 136 22.91 -16.63 -26.24
N LEU A 137 22.25 -16.99 -25.13
CA LEU A 137 22.24 -18.33 -24.58
C LEU A 137 21.25 -19.22 -25.31
N SER A 138 21.52 -20.55 -25.33
CA SER A 138 20.51 -21.52 -25.75
C SER A 138 19.31 -21.51 -24.80
N ARG A 139 18.12 -21.92 -25.28
CA ARG A 139 16.88 -21.96 -24.47
C ARG A 139 17.06 -22.81 -23.21
N SER A 140 17.79 -23.93 -23.30
CA SER A 140 18.07 -24.80 -22.14
C SER A 140 18.96 -24.11 -21.11
N ALA A 141 20.02 -23.43 -21.53
CA ALA A 141 20.89 -22.66 -20.64
C ALA A 141 20.16 -21.47 -20.02
N ALA A 142 19.35 -20.76 -20.80
CA ALA A 142 18.52 -19.64 -20.32
C ALA A 142 17.48 -20.11 -19.28
N ARG A 143 16.83 -21.27 -19.48
CA ARG A 143 15.90 -21.86 -18.50
C ARG A 143 16.62 -22.22 -17.19
N GLN A 144 17.84 -22.77 -17.26
CA GLN A 144 18.63 -23.06 -16.06
C GLN A 144 19.01 -21.77 -15.31
N SER A 145 19.37 -20.70 -16.04
CA SER A 145 19.63 -19.38 -15.44
C SER A 145 18.37 -18.79 -14.79
N ALA A 146 17.22 -18.89 -15.46
CA ALA A 146 15.93 -18.45 -14.93
C ALA A 146 15.59 -19.18 -13.62
N ARG A 147 15.78 -20.51 -13.55
CA ARG A 147 15.59 -21.27 -12.31
C ARG A 147 16.46 -20.73 -11.17
N LYS A 148 17.77 -20.54 -11.41
CA LYS A 148 18.69 -20.00 -10.40
C LYS A 148 18.28 -18.59 -9.93
N LEU A 149 17.74 -17.76 -10.81
CA LEU A 149 17.23 -16.42 -10.44
C LEU A 149 16.00 -16.52 -9.55
N LEU A 150 15.06 -17.42 -9.85
CA LEU A 150 13.89 -17.67 -9.00
C LEU A 150 14.30 -18.19 -7.61
N GLU A 151 15.32 -19.05 -7.53
CA GLU A 151 15.92 -19.49 -6.25
C GLU A 151 16.55 -18.32 -5.48
N LYS A 152 17.30 -17.42 -6.16
CA LYS A 152 17.91 -16.23 -5.55
C LYS A 152 16.86 -15.26 -4.95
N VAL A 153 15.72 -15.11 -5.60
CA VAL A 153 14.61 -14.30 -5.05
C VAL A 153 13.74 -15.08 -4.05
N ARG A 154 14.25 -16.24 -3.57
CA ARG A 154 13.64 -17.08 -2.52
C ARG A 154 12.22 -17.56 -2.87
N LEU A 155 11.98 -17.87 -4.14
CA LEU A 155 10.72 -18.51 -4.55
C LEU A 155 10.83 -20.04 -4.38
N PRO A 156 9.88 -20.69 -3.68
CA PRO A 156 9.86 -22.12 -3.50
C PRO A 156 9.56 -22.83 -4.83
N ASP A 157 10.03 -24.06 -4.99
CA ASP A 157 9.75 -24.93 -6.14
C ASP A 157 10.03 -24.24 -7.50
N ALA A 158 11.17 -23.55 -7.62
CA ALA A 158 11.53 -22.71 -8.77
C ALA A 158 11.37 -23.42 -10.13
N GLU A 159 11.69 -24.73 -10.20
CA GLU A 159 11.52 -25.51 -11.43
C GLU A 159 10.05 -25.61 -11.86
N GLN A 160 9.13 -25.88 -10.93
CA GLN A 160 7.69 -25.96 -11.22
C GLN A 160 7.09 -24.60 -11.52
N LEU A 161 7.64 -23.53 -10.90
CA LEU A 161 7.18 -22.16 -11.12
C LEU A 161 7.43 -21.66 -12.54
N LEU A 162 8.50 -22.14 -13.20
CA LEU A 162 8.78 -21.79 -14.59
C LEU A 162 7.62 -22.15 -15.54
N ASP A 163 6.84 -23.19 -15.23
CA ASP A 163 5.73 -23.66 -16.06
C ASP A 163 4.37 -23.09 -15.60
N ARG A 164 4.34 -22.27 -14.55
CA ARG A 164 3.12 -21.61 -14.08
C ARG A 164 2.88 -20.27 -14.80
N TYR A 165 1.60 -19.88 -14.81
CA TYR A 165 1.16 -18.58 -15.33
C TYR A 165 1.06 -17.54 -14.20
N PRO A 166 1.17 -16.23 -14.51
CA PRO A 166 1.11 -15.16 -13.52
C PRO A 166 -0.12 -15.21 -12.61
N HIS A 167 -1.30 -15.54 -13.16
CA HIS A 167 -2.55 -15.61 -12.38
C HIS A 167 -2.58 -16.73 -11.32
N GLN A 168 -1.65 -17.69 -11.39
CA GLN A 168 -1.53 -18.78 -10.41
C GLN A 168 -0.64 -18.42 -9.22
N LEU A 169 -0.03 -17.21 -9.22
CA LEU A 169 0.90 -16.74 -8.20
C LEU A 169 0.24 -15.71 -7.28
N SER A 170 0.68 -15.67 -6.01
CA SER A 170 0.34 -14.58 -5.09
C SER A 170 0.96 -13.23 -5.55
N GLY A 171 0.49 -12.11 -5.00
CA GLY A 171 1.05 -10.78 -5.29
C GLY A 171 2.55 -10.70 -5.01
N GLY A 172 2.99 -11.16 -3.85
CA GLY A 172 4.40 -11.17 -3.46
C GLY A 172 5.25 -12.11 -4.34
N MET A 173 4.72 -13.28 -4.75
CA MET A 173 5.42 -14.16 -5.70
C MET A 173 5.58 -13.50 -7.06
N ARG A 174 4.54 -12.82 -7.59
CA ARG A 174 4.63 -12.07 -8.86
C ARG A 174 5.68 -10.97 -8.78
N GLN A 175 5.72 -10.25 -7.67
CA GLN A 175 6.72 -9.19 -7.46
C GLN A 175 8.15 -9.77 -7.48
N ARG A 176 8.40 -10.89 -6.80
CA ARG A 176 9.70 -11.57 -6.83
C ARG A 176 10.06 -12.08 -8.22
N VAL A 177 9.09 -12.57 -9.00
CA VAL A 177 9.29 -12.92 -10.41
C VAL A 177 9.71 -11.71 -11.23
N MET A 178 9.06 -10.55 -11.06
CA MET A 178 9.45 -9.30 -11.75
C MET A 178 10.86 -8.85 -11.39
N ILE A 179 11.24 -8.96 -10.11
CA ILE A 179 12.62 -8.67 -9.67
C ILE A 179 13.60 -9.63 -10.34
N ALA A 180 13.30 -10.94 -10.36
CA ALA A 180 14.13 -11.92 -11.05
C ALA A 180 14.27 -11.61 -12.54
N MET A 181 13.18 -11.23 -13.20
CA MET A 181 13.18 -10.84 -14.62
C MET A 181 14.01 -9.57 -14.86
N ALA A 182 13.83 -8.53 -14.05
CA ALA A 182 14.59 -7.28 -14.16
C ALA A 182 16.11 -7.51 -13.97
N LEU A 183 16.49 -8.42 -13.08
CA LEU A 183 17.91 -8.72 -12.78
C LEU A 183 18.50 -9.85 -13.65
N SER A 184 17.72 -10.40 -14.59
CA SER A 184 18.13 -11.57 -15.40
C SER A 184 19.37 -11.32 -16.25
N CYS A 185 19.57 -10.10 -16.70
CA CYS A 185 20.74 -9.70 -17.50
C CYS A 185 21.82 -8.97 -16.69
N GLN A 186 21.73 -8.96 -15.35
CA GLN A 186 22.69 -8.32 -14.44
C GLN A 186 22.90 -6.83 -14.79
N PRO A 187 21.84 -6.00 -14.77
CA PRO A 187 21.90 -4.62 -15.20
C PRO A 187 22.83 -3.79 -14.31
N ARG A 188 23.45 -2.77 -14.89
CA ARG A 188 24.25 -1.79 -14.16
C ARG A 188 23.38 -0.80 -13.38
N LEU A 189 22.19 -0.50 -13.92
CA LEU A 189 21.19 0.37 -13.29
C LEU A 189 19.85 -0.36 -13.20
N LEU A 190 19.31 -0.44 -11.99
CA LEU A 190 17.94 -0.90 -11.72
C LEU A 190 17.08 0.32 -11.37
N ILE A 191 16.00 0.53 -12.08
CA ILE A 191 14.96 1.49 -11.74
C ILE A 191 13.81 0.73 -11.09
N ALA A 192 13.53 0.99 -9.83
CA ALA A 192 12.44 0.36 -9.07
C ALA A 192 11.36 1.42 -8.78
N ASP A 193 10.29 1.39 -9.57
CA ASP A 193 9.17 2.34 -9.45
C ASP A 193 8.10 1.74 -8.55
N GLU A 194 8.08 2.18 -7.30
CA GLU A 194 7.21 1.72 -6.21
C GLU A 194 7.15 0.17 -6.10
N PRO A 195 8.29 -0.52 -5.99
CA PRO A 195 8.36 -1.98 -6.11
C PRO A 195 7.67 -2.74 -4.97
N THR A 196 7.24 -2.06 -3.92
CA THR A 196 6.62 -2.67 -2.73
C THR A 196 5.21 -2.16 -2.46
N THR A 197 4.66 -1.29 -3.32
CA THR A 197 3.29 -0.77 -3.18
C THR A 197 2.27 -1.92 -3.22
N ALA A 198 1.27 -1.84 -2.35
CA ALA A 198 0.22 -2.86 -2.17
C ALA A 198 0.72 -4.24 -1.68
N LEU A 199 1.89 -4.31 -1.07
CA LEU A 199 2.39 -5.51 -0.42
C LEU A 199 2.28 -5.40 1.10
N ASP A 200 2.10 -6.55 1.74
CA ASP A 200 2.15 -6.63 3.20
C ASP A 200 3.55 -6.31 3.73
N VAL A 201 3.62 -5.74 4.93
CA VAL A 201 4.87 -5.26 5.54
C VAL A 201 5.98 -6.33 5.62
N THR A 202 5.64 -7.59 5.84
CA THR A 202 6.64 -8.67 5.90
C THR A 202 7.17 -9.03 4.52
N ILE A 203 6.31 -9.10 3.50
CA ILE A 203 6.71 -9.31 2.10
C ILE A 203 7.52 -8.11 1.60
N GLN A 204 7.10 -6.89 1.93
CA GLN A 204 7.86 -5.67 1.64
C GLN A 204 9.28 -5.77 2.19
N ALA A 205 9.44 -6.07 3.48
CA ALA A 205 10.75 -6.17 4.12
C ALA A 205 11.64 -7.25 3.49
N GLN A 206 11.06 -8.40 3.13
CA GLN A 206 11.78 -9.48 2.42
C GLN A 206 12.23 -9.05 1.02
N ILE A 207 11.40 -8.31 0.28
CA ILE A 207 11.72 -7.79 -1.05
C ILE A 207 12.82 -6.74 -0.96
N LEU A 208 12.74 -5.79 -0.03
CA LEU A 208 13.77 -4.77 0.18
C LEU A 208 15.13 -5.42 0.49
N ASN A 209 15.13 -6.43 1.37
CA ASN A 209 16.34 -7.18 1.66
C ASN A 209 16.89 -7.92 0.42
N THR A 210 16.02 -8.55 -0.37
CA THR A 210 16.41 -9.23 -1.62
C THR A 210 17.05 -8.25 -2.60
N ILE A 211 16.46 -7.06 -2.80
CA ILE A 211 17.02 -6.02 -3.68
C ILE A 211 18.40 -5.57 -3.15
N ARG A 212 18.55 -5.37 -1.84
CA ARG A 212 19.82 -4.97 -1.21
C ARG A 212 20.91 -6.04 -1.37
N GLU A 213 20.58 -7.32 -1.13
CA GLU A 213 21.52 -8.44 -1.32
C GLU A 213 21.99 -8.50 -2.78
N LEU A 214 21.06 -8.45 -3.74
CA LEU A 214 21.37 -8.51 -5.16
C LEU A 214 22.13 -7.27 -5.64
N GLN A 215 21.80 -6.07 -5.14
CA GLN A 215 22.55 -4.84 -5.40
C GLN A 215 24.02 -4.97 -4.99
N ARG A 216 24.26 -5.48 -3.78
CA ARG A 216 25.60 -5.68 -3.24
C ARG A 216 26.39 -6.74 -4.04
N ASP A 217 25.73 -7.87 -4.38
CA ASP A 217 26.35 -8.98 -5.09
C ASP A 217 26.72 -8.63 -6.54
N LEU A 218 25.90 -7.81 -7.20
CA LEU A 218 26.05 -7.45 -8.61
C LEU A 218 26.74 -6.09 -8.82
N GLY A 219 26.87 -5.26 -7.77
CA GLY A 219 27.36 -3.87 -7.89
C GLY A 219 26.41 -2.95 -8.65
N THR A 220 25.14 -3.33 -8.80
CA THR A 220 24.11 -2.57 -9.52
C THR A 220 23.79 -1.26 -8.80
N ALA A 221 23.70 -0.16 -9.52
CA ALA A 221 23.12 1.09 -8.99
C ALA A 221 21.61 1.03 -9.01
N VAL A 222 20.94 1.68 -8.05
CA VAL A 222 19.48 1.63 -7.96
C VAL A 222 18.91 3.05 -7.94
N ILE A 223 17.90 3.32 -8.79
CA ILE A 223 16.96 4.41 -8.60
C ILE A 223 15.72 3.80 -7.95
N PHE A 224 15.43 4.23 -6.72
CA PHE A 224 14.29 3.72 -5.95
C PHE A 224 13.22 4.79 -5.83
N ILE A 225 12.09 4.61 -6.47
CA ILE A 225 10.96 5.55 -6.41
C ILE A 225 9.97 5.03 -5.38
N THR A 226 9.62 5.86 -4.41
CA THR A 226 8.61 5.54 -3.38
C THR A 226 8.08 6.82 -2.73
N HIS A 227 6.91 6.72 -2.13
CA HIS A 227 6.36 7.72 -1.23
C HIS A 227 6.54 7.34 0.26
N ASP A 228 7.04 6.14 0.55
CA ASP A 228 7.28 5.64 1.91
C ASP A 228 8.66 6.05 2.42
N MET A 229 8.69 7.02 3.35
CA MET A 229 9.93 7.53 3.93
C MET A 229 10.63 6.51 4.84
N GLY A 230 9.93 5.52 5.39
CA GLY A 230 10.54 4.40 6.10
C GLY A 230 11.40 3.55 5.16
N VAL A 231 10.87 3.25 3.97
CA VAL A 231 11.61 2.55 2.91
C VAL A 231 12.81 3.35 2.43
N VAL A 232 12.66 4.68 2.29
CA VAL A 232 13.78 5.57 1.94
C VAL A 232 14.90 5.52 2.97
N ALA A 233 14.56 5.61 4.27
CA ALA A 233 15.53 5.52 5.36
C ALA A 233 16.27 4.18 5.37
N GLU A 234 15.59 3.10 4.97
CA GLU A 234 16.11 1.73 4.91
C GLU A 234 17.04 1.49 3.72
N MET A 235 16.71 2.05 2.53
CA MET A 235 17.33 1.68 1.26
C MET A 235 18.26 2.72 0.65
N ALA A 236 18.03 4.01 0.92
CA ALA A 236 18.69 5.08 0.16
C ALA A 236 20.04 5.50 0.74
N ASP A 237 20.97 5.81 -0.15
CA ASP A 237 22.18 6.56 0.15
C ASP A 237 21.96 8.07 -0.05
N ASP A 238 21.36 8.42 -1.20
CA ASP A 238 21.08 9.79 -1.61
C ASP A 238 19.57 9.91 -1.91
N VAL A 239 19.01 11.10 -1.70
CA VAL A 239 17.57 11.37 -1.88
C VAL A 239 17.37 12.62 -2.74
N VAL A 240 16.45 12.53 -3.68
CA VAL A 240 15.91 13.64 -4.46
C VAL A 240 14.44 13.81 -4.09
N VAL A 241 14.06 14.98 -3.61
CA VAL A 241 12.67 15.33 -3.27
C VAL A 241 12.03 16.10 -4.42
N MET A 242 10.91 15.60 -4.93
CA MET A 242 10.18 16.19 -6.05
C MET A 242 8.84 16.76 -5.62
N LEU A 243 8.50 17.94 -6.13
CA LEU A 243 7.20 18.58 -5.97
C LEU A 243 6.76 19.20 -7.29
N ARG A 244 5.57 18.84 -7.79
CA ARG A 244 4.96 19.41 -9.01
C ARG A 244 5.91 19.45 -10.21
N GLY A 245 6.59 18.33 -10.47
CA GLY A 245 7.51 18.16 -11.59
C GLY A 245 8.94 18.74 -11.37
N LYS A 246 9.21 19.36 -10.23
CA LYS A 246 10.51 20.01 -9.93
C LYS A 246 11.23 19.32 -8.78
N LYS A 247 12.57 19.30 -8.85
CA LYS A 247 13.40 18.99 -7.70
C LYS A 247 13.38 20.16 -6.73
N VAL A 248 12.98 19.92 -5.49
CA VAL A 248 12.95 20.94 -4.44
C VAL A 248 14.10 20.79 -3.44
N GLU A 249 14.59 19.58 -3.24
CA GLU A 249 15.71 19.30 -2.36
C GLU A 249 16.48 18.05 -2.82
N GLN A 250 17.77 18.01 -2.53
CA GLN A 250 18.64 16.85 -2.75
C GLN A 250 19.74 16.82 -1.69
N GLY A 251 20.06 15.64 -1.20
CA GLY A 251 21.13 15.42 -0.23
C GLY A 251 21.30 13.93 0.08
N THR A 252 22.22 13.63 0.98
CA THR A 252 22.31 12.28 1.56
C THR A 252 21.06 11.99 2.38
N VAL A 253 20.74 10.70 2.57
CA VAL A 253 19.60 10.30 3.40
C VAL A 253 19.69 10.93 4.80
N GLN A 254 20.89 11.02 5.39
CA GLN A 254 21.11 11.65 6.69
C GLN A 254 20.78 13.15 6.69
N GLU A 255 21.16 13.88 5.65
CA GLU A 255 20.86 15.31 5.53
C GLU A 255 19.36 15.57 5.40
N ILE A 256 18.69 14.81 4.53
CA ILE A 256 17.23 14.95 4.29
C ILE A 256 16.42 14.65 5.54
N PHE A 257 16.79 13.62 6.31
CA PHE A 257 16.02 13.23 7.50
C PHE A 257 16.33 14.09 8.73
N ASN A 258 17.60 14.47 8.94
CA ASN A 258 18.03 15.14 10.18
C ASN A 258 18.05 16.67 10.04
N ALA A 259 18.25 17.20 8.84
CA ALA A 259 18.37 18.64 8.58
C ALA A 259 17.69 19.07 7.27
N PRO A 260 16.40 18.76 7.06
CA PRO A 260 15.67 19.14 5.84
C PRO A 260 15.59 20.67 5.73
N LYS A 261 15.97 21.19 4.54
CA LYS A 261 16.03 22.64 4.28
C LYS A 261 14.71 23.16 3.70
N HIS A 262 14.16 22.43 2.71
CA HIS A 262 12.96 22.86 2.02
C HIS A 262 11.71 22.66 2.87
N PRO A 263 10.78 23.64 2.93
CA PRO A 263 9.54 23.50 3.71
C PRO A 263 8.71 22.26 3.36
N TYR A 264 8.60 21.92 2.09
CA TYR A 264 7.88 20.72 1.64
C TYR A 264 8.50 19.44 2.21
N THR A 265 9.84 19.31 2.23
CA THR A 265 10.53 18.14 2.80
C THR A 265 10.19 17.98 4.29
N ARG A 266 10.18 19.11 5.02
CA ARG A 266 9.78 19.11 6.45
C ARG A 266 8.33 18.68 6.63
N ALA A 267 7.41 19.18 5.79
CA ALA A 267 6.00 18.80 5.82
C ALA A 267 5.82 17.30 5.51
N LEU A 268 6.53 16.80 4.50
CA LEU A 268 6.50 15.39 4.10
C LEU A 268 6.96 14.49 5.25
N LEU A 269 8.10 14.81 5.89
CA LEU A 269 8.64 14.04 7.02
C LEU A 269 7.76 14.12 8.28
N ALA A 270 7.12 15.27 8.52
CA ALA A 270 6.20 15.45 9.65
C ALA A 270 4.88 14.68 9.48
N ALA A 271 4.47 14.39 8.24
CA ALA A 271 3.26 13.64 7.95
C ALA A 271 3.41 12.12 8.12
N VAL A 272 4.66 11.61 8.11
CA VAL A 272 4.94 10.16 8.23
C VAL A 272 4.50 9.62 9.59
N PRO A 273 3.59 8.63 9.64
CA PRO A 273 3.29 7.95 10.88
C PRO A 273 4.54 7.20 11.38
N ARG A 274 4.93 7.42 12.62
CA ARG A 274 6.11 6.77 13.21
C ARG A 274 5.67 5.74 14.24
N LEU A 275 6.03 4.49 14.02
CA LEU A 275 5.84 3.43 15.00
C LEU A 275 6.58 3.78 16.30
N GLY A 276 5.91 3.61 17.46
CA GLY A 276 6.42 3.99 18.78
C GLY A 276 6.21 5.46 19.15
N SER A 277 5.59 6.28 18.28
CA SER A 277 5.31 7.70 18.57
C SER A 277 4.34 7.92 19.73
N LEU A 278 3.54 6.91 20.06
CA LEU A 278 2.58 6.93 21.15
C LEU A 278 2.98 6.06 22.35
N THR A 279 4.26 5.69 22.47
CA THR A 279 4.77 4.93 23.60
C THR A 279 4.44 5.63 24.93
N GLY A 280 3.93 4.86 25.90
CA GLY A 280 3.49 5.37 27.22
C GLY A 280 2.12 6.05 27.25
N ARG A 281 1.42 6.16 26.11
CA ARG A 281 0.04 6.68 26.04
C ARG A 281 -0.96 5.52 25.93
N ASP A 282 -2.15 5.70 26.45
CA ASP A 282 -3.20 4.68 26.38
C ASP A 282 -4.18 4.93 25.22
N LEU A 283 -4.37 6.18 24.85
CA LEU A 283 -5.39 6.60 23.88
C LEU A 283 -4.78 6.97 22.51
N PRO A 284 -5.54 6.83 21.43
CA PRO A 284 -5.18 7.35 20.12
C PRO A 284 -5.01 8.88 20.16
N LEU A 285 -4.15 9.40 19.29
CA LEU A 285 -3.80 10.82 19.30
C LEU A 285 -4.04 11.47 17.94
N ARG A 286 -4.97 12.43 17.88
CA ARG A 286 -5.05 13.37 16.76
C ARG A 286 -3.87 14.33 16.86
N THR A 287 -3.13 14.49 15.77
CA THR A 287 -1.98 15.40 15.71
C THR A 287 -2.24 16.53 14.73
N PRO A 288 -1.71 17.74 14.95
CA PRO A 288 -1.74 18.80 13.96
C PRO A 288 -1.18 18.33 12.62
N GLN A 289 -1.63 18.97 11.56
CA GLN A 289 -1.09 18.73 10.21
C GLN A 289 -0.21 19.89 9.82
N THR A 290 0.97 19.57 9.31
CA THR A 290 1.84 20.57 8.69
C THR A 290 1.44 20.71 7.22
N VAL A 291 0.85 21.84 6.85
CA VAL A 291 0.40 22.15 5.49
C VAL A 291 1.34 23.19 4.89
N LEU A 292 1.67 23.01 3.61
CA LEU A 292 2.45 23.96 2.84
C LEU A 292 1.49 24.99 2.21
N GLU A 293 1.53 26.24 2.66
CA GLU A 293 0.83 27.37 2.05
C GLU A 293 1.85 28.28 1.36
N GLY A 294 1.95 28.19 0.02
CA GLY A 294 3.03 28.81 -0.72
C GLY A 294 4.38 28.20 -0.33
N ASP A 295 5.30 29.02 0.18
CA ASP A 295 6.62 28.58 0.67
C ASP A 295 6.70 28.52 2.21
N THR A 296 5.58 28.69 2.91
CA THR A 296 5.55 28.68 4.37
C THR A 296 4.85 27.43 4.91
N LEU A 297 5.36 26.95 6.05
CA LEU A 297 4.73 25.85 6.80
C LEU A 297 3.72 26.43 7.78
N ARG A 298 2.53 25.86 7.78
CA ARG A 298 1.49 26.16 8.76
C ARG A 298 1.02 24.87 9.43
N GLU A 299 0.96 24.87 10.75
CA GLU A 299 0.28 23.82 11.50
C GLU A 299 -1.21 24.11 11.54
N VAL A 300 -2.02 23.11 11.16
CA VAL A 300 -3.48 23.19 11.16
C VAL A 300 -4.05 22.13 12.08
N GLY A 301 -4.89 22.57 13.02
CA GLY A 301 -5.50 21.72 14.02
C GLY A 301 -4.72 21.69 15.33
N GLU A 302 -5.21 20.89 16.27
CA GLU A 302 -4.66 20.75 17.61
C GLU A 302 -4.31 19.29 17.93
N THR A 303 -3.40 19.09 18.86
CA THR A 303 -3.15 17.79 19.46
C THR A 303 -4.29 17.46 20.42
N ARG A 304 -4.92 16.27 20.25
CA ARG A 304 -6.05 15.85 21.08
C ARG A 304 -6.06 14.34 21.26
N GLU A 305 -6.17 13.89 22.49
CA GLU A 305 -6.44 12.49 22.80
C GLU A 305 -7.88 12.10 22.40
N GLN A 306 -8.05 10.87 21.94
CA GLN A 306 -9.32 10.36 21.41
C GLN A 306 -9.99 9.46 22.47
N ASP A 307 -10.48 10.08 23.53
CA ASP A 307 -11.24 9.41 24.59
C ASP A 307 -12.74 9.36 24.22
N THR A 308 -13.08 8.52 23.24
CA THR A 308 -14.45 8.39 22.71
C THR A 308 -15.09 7.06 23.02
N ALA A 309 -14.31 6.03 23.36
CA ALA A 309 -14.78 4.66 23.54
C ALA A 309 -15.54 4.48 24.87
N ARG A 310 -16.67 3.75 24.81
CA ARG A 310 -17.50 3.41 25.98
C ARG A 310 -17.67 1.90 26.06
N TYR A 311 -17.04 1.28 27.07
CA TYR A 311 -16.93 -0.17 27.21
C TYR A 311 -18.09 -0.82 28.00
N ASP A 312 -19.26 -0.17 28.09
CA ASP A 312 -20.40 -0.70 28.85
C ASP A 312 -21.08 -1.87 28.13
N LYS A 313 -21.50 -1.62 26.87
CA LYS A 313 -22.20 -2.61 26.04
C LYS A 313 -21.71 -2.52 24.60
N PRO A 314 -21.29 -3.65 23.98
CA PRO A 314 -20.84 -3.63 22.60
C PRO A 314 -21.97 -3.29 21.62
N VAL A 315 -21.66 -2.47 20.62
CA VAL A 315 -22.53 -2.19 19.48
C VAL A 315 -22.57 -3.37 18.52
N LEU A 316 -21.42 -4.05 18.36
CA LEU A 316 -21.29 -5.25 17.55
C LEU A 316 -20.58 -6.34 18.36
N ARG A 317 -21.14 -7.55 18.37
CA ARG A 317 -20.54 -8.75 18.94
C ARG A 317 -20.43 -9.83 17.88
N VAL A 318 -19.24 -10.32 17.65
CA VAL A 318 -18.91 -11.44 16.78
C VAL A 318 -18.57 -12.64 17.66
N ASP A 319 -19.23 -13.78 17.45
CA ASP A 319 -19.06 -15.00 18.24
C ASP A 319 -18.78 -16.19 17.32
N LYS A 320 -17.56 -16.73 17.38
CA LYS A 320 -17.06 -17.89 16.62
C LYS A 320 -17.40 -17.83 15.14
N LEU A 321 -17.29 -16.65 14.52
CA LEU A 321 -17.57 -16.46 13.11
C LEU A 321 -16.62 -17.31 12.26
N THR A 322 -17.19 -18.10 11.36
CA THR A 322 -16.46 -18.94 10.40
C THR A 322 -16.97 -18.64 9.01
N THR A 323 -16.05 -18.36 8.08
CA THR A 323 -16.39 -18.13 6.66
C THR A 323 -15.39 -18.86 5.78
N ARG A 324 -15.90 -19.79 4.97
CA ARG A 324 -15.10 -20.65 4.10
C ARG A 324 -15.60 -20.57 2.66
N PHE A 325 -14.72 -20.77 1.70
CA PHE A 325 -15.05 -20.79 0.28
C PHE A 325 -14.64 -22.13 -0.33
N ASP A 326 -15.55 -22.78 -1.02
CA ASP A 326 -15.27 -23.99 -1.76
C ASP A 326 -14.53 -23.65 -3.06
N VAL A 327 -13.38 -24.28 -3.29
CA VAL A 327 -12.53 -24.09 -4.46
C VAL A 327 -12.05 -25.44 -5.00
N GLY A 328 -12.00 -25.55 -6.34
CA GLY A 328 -11.64 -26.81 -6.98
C GLY A 328 -12.74 -27.86 -6.87
N HIS A 329 -13.11 -28.45 -7.99
CA HIS A 329 -14.08 -29.52 -8.08
C HIS A 329 -13.47 -30.67 -8.87
N ASN A 330 -13.77 -31.91 -8.48
CA ASN A 330 -13.40 -33.09 -9.28
C ASN A 330 -14.36 -33.26 -10.46
N LEU A 331 -14.09 -34.25 -11.31
CA LEU A 331 -14.92 -34.56 -12.49
C LEU A 331 -16.40 -34.89 -12.15
N PHE A 332 -16.69 -35.22 -10.89
CA PHE A 332 -18.05 -35.50 -10.39
C PHE A 332 -18.68 -34.31 -9.68
N GLY A 333 -18.10 -33.10 -9.79
CA GLY A 333 -18.62 -31.87 -9.18
C GLY A 333 -18.43 -31.79 -7.66
N ARG A 334 -17.70 -32.74 -7.02
CA ARG A 334 -17.41 -32.67 -5.58
C ARG A 334 -16.29 -31.70 -5.29
N VAL A 335 -16.46 -30.89 -4.26
CA VAL A 335 -15.44 -29.96 -3.76
C VAL A 335 -14.21 -30.73 -3.30
N THR A 336 -13.03 -30.34 -3.77
CA THR A 336 -11.75 -30.94 -3.42
C THR A 336 -10.91 -30.11 -2.47
N HIS A 337 -11.02 -28.80 -2.55
CA HIS A 337 -10.27 -27.85 -1.72
C HIS A 337 -11.20 -26.77 -1.17
N ARG A 338 -10.81 -26.21 -0.04
CA ARG A 338 -11.55 -25.15 0.65
C ARG A 338 -10.58 -24.07 1.14
N VAL A 339 -10.96 -22.80 0.94
CA VAL A 339 -10.27 -21.66 1.54
C VAL A 339 -10.84 -21.45 2.94
N HIS A 340 -10.02 -21.57 3.96
CA HIS A 340 -10.35 -21.29 5.35
C HIS A 340 -10.08 -19.80 5.64
N ALA A 341 -10.95 -18.93 5.16
CA ALA A 341 -10.73 -17.48 5.21
C ALA A 341 -10.93 -16.90 6.62
N VAL A 342 -11.91 -17.40 7.36
CA VAL A 342 -12.19 -17.00 8.76
C VAL A 342 -12.56 -18.24 9.54
N GLU A 343 -11.89 -18.45 10.67
CA GLU A 343 -12.05 -19.64 11.52
C GLU A 343 -12.28 -19.25 12.99
N GLN A 344 -13.52 -19.39 13.44
CA GLN A 344 -13.98 -19.19 14.83
C GLN A 344 -13.55 -17.85 15.46
N VAL A 345 -13.59 -16.77 14.68
CA VAL A 345 -13.21 -15.44 15.15
C VAL A 345 -14.25 -14.86 16.10
N SER A 346 -13.82 -14.34 17.26
CA SER A 346 -14.67 -13.70 18.26
C SER A 346 -14.07 -12.36 18.70
N PHE A 347 -14.88 -11.29 18.68
CA PHE A 347 -14.52 -9.97 19.18
C PHE A 347 -15.76 -9.09 19.38
N ASP A 348 -15.61 -8.05 20.20
CA ASP A 348 -16.61 -7.01 20.40
C ASP A 348 -16.11 -5.67 19.87
N VAL A 349 -17.01 -4.84 19.30
CA VAL A 349 -16.78 -3.42 19.01
C VAL A 349 -17.70 -2.59 19.88
N TYR A 350 -17.14 -1.58 20.56
CA TYR A 350 -17.88 -0.74 21.50
C TYR A 350 -18.24 0.63 20.89
N PRO A 351 -19.27 1.31 21.42
CA PRO A 351 -19.63 2.67 20.98
C PRO A 351 -18.47 3.64 21.07
N GLY A 352 -18.21 4.38 20.02
CA GLY A 352 -17.11 5.36 19.95
C GLY A 352 -15.71 4.76 19.88
N GLU A 353 -15.59 3.43 19.79
CA GLU A 353 -14.32 2.72 19.70
C GLU A 353 -13.83 2.65 18.24
N THR A 354 -12.53 2.68 18.07
CA THR A 354 -11.84 2.15 16.87
C THR A 354 -11.17 0.83 17.27
N LEU A 355 -11.77 -0.30 16.82
CA LEU A 355 -11.11 -1.61 16.85
C LEU A 355 -10.38 -1.80 15.53
N ALA A 356 -9.06 -1.97 15.57
CA ALA A 356 -8.28 -2.31 14.38
C ALA A 356 -8.20 -3.83 14.19
N LEU A 357 -8.44 -4.30 12.95
CA LEU A 357 -8.11 -5.65 12.50
C LEU A 357 -6.85 -5.60 11.66
N VAL A 358 -5.78 -6.21 12.12
CA VAL A 358 -4.47 -6.20 11.46
C VAL A 358 -4.01 -7.61 11.11
N GLY A 359 -3.11 -7.70 10.14
CA GLY A 359 -2.54 -8.96 9.67
C GLY A 359 -2.19 -8.87 8.19
N GLU A 360 -1.49 -9.85 7.67
CA GLU A 360 -1.09 -9.88 6.26
C GLU A 360 -2.27 -10.12 5.31
N SER A 361 -2.04 -9.88 4.02
CA SER A 361 -3.02 -10.11 2.95
C SER A 361 -3.45 -11.58 2.93
N GLY A 362 -4.74 -11.84 2.71
CA GLY A 362 -5.27 -13.21 2.80
C GLY A 362 -5.49 -13.74 4.22
N SER A 363 -5.20 -12.99 5.28
CA SER A 363 -5.49 -13.42 6.66
C SER A 363 -6.99 -13.44 7.03
N GLY A 364 -7.87 -12.93 6.16
CA GLY A 364 -9.33 -12.96 6.35
C GLY A 364 -9.98 -11.64 6.77
N LYS A 365 -9.24 -10.55 6.95
CA LYS A 365 -9.74 -9.24 7.41
C LYS A 365 -10.93 -8.72 6.60
N SER A 366 -10.76 -8.55 5.30
CA SER A 366 -11.84 -8.08 4.40
C SER A 366 -13.00 -9.08 4.30
N THR A 367 -12.72 -10.38 4.46
CA THR A 367 -13.79 -11.40 4.52
C THR A 367 -14.66 -11.21 5.75
N ILE A 368 -14.07 -10.91 6.93
CA ILE A 368 -14.84 -10.55 8.13
C ILE A 368 -15.72 -9.34 7.83
N GLY A 369 -15.16 -8.23 7.33
CA GLY A 369 -15.90 -7.02 7.00
C GLY A 369 -17.06 -7.26 6.03
N LYS A 370 -16.84 -8.01 4.96
CA LYS A 370 -17.87 -8.38 3.97
C LYS A 370 -18.95 -9.30 4.57
N THR A 371 -18.59 -10.20 5.49
CA THR A 371 -19.55 -11.08 6.19
C THR A 371 -20.45 -10.27 7.14
N LEU A 372 -19.88 -9.26 7.84
CA LEU A 372 -20.65 -8.36 8.70
C LEU A 372 -21.68 -7.52 7.92
N GLN A 373 -21.37 -7.17 6.67
CA GLN A 373 -22.28 -6.49 5.73
C GLN A 373 -23.24 -7.45 5.01
N GLN A 374 -23.19 -8.75 5.31
CA GLN A 374 -23.98 -9.78 4.61
C GLN A 374 -23.71 -9.84 3.09
N LEU A 375 -22.54 -9.38 2.64
CA LEU A 375 -22.09 -9.54 1.25
C LEU A 375 -21.54 -10.95 1.00
N VAL A 376 -21.10 -11.62 2.07
CA VAL A 376 -20.66 -13.01 2.08
C VAL A 376 -21.42 -13.74 3.19
N ALA A 377 -21.96 -14.92 2.87
CA ALA A 377 -22.64 -15.74 3.86
C ALA A 377 -21.61 -16.41 4.81
N PRO A 378 -21.85 -16.43 6.12
CA PRO A 378 -21.03 -17.19 7.05
C PRO A 378 -21.24 -18.70 6.86
N THR A 379 -20.21 -19.49 7.17
CA THR A 379 -20.34 -20.95 7.28
C THR A 379 -20.97 -21.34 8.62
N SER A 380 -20.59 -20.65 9.69
CA SER A 380 -21.13 -20.82 11.05
C SER A 380 -20.77 -19.63 11.95
N GLY A 381 -21.27 -19.64 13.18
CA GLY A 381 -21.09 -18.57 14.15
C GLY A 381 -22.25 -17.60 14.20
N ALA A 382 -22.19 -16.61 15.07
CA ALA A 382 -23.22 -15.59 15.25
C ALA A 382 -22.63 -14.18 15.25
N VAL A 383 -23.38 -13.25 14.71
CA VAL A 383 -23.03 -11.81 14.77
C VAL A 383 -24.24 -11.06 15.31
N ARG A 384 -24.05 -10.33 16.40
CA ARG A 384 -25.12 -9.53 17.01
C ARG A 384 -24.82 -8.05 16.91
N TYR A 385 -25.73 -7.31 16.32
CA TYR A 385 -25.73 -5.86 16.29
C TYR A 385 -26.79 -5.32 17.24
N ASN A 386 -26.41 -4.51 18.22
CA ASN A 386 -27.27 -4.06 19.31
C ASN A 386 -28.06 -5.21 19.98
N GLY A 387 -27.45 -6.40 20.08
CA GLY A 387 -28.03 -7.60 20.69
C GLY A 387 -28.91 -8.46 19.78
N GLN A 388 -29.21 -8.03 18.55
CA GLN A 388 -29.97 -8.78 17.55
C GLN A 388 -29.03 -9.52 16.59
N ASP A 389 -29.30 -10.81 16.34
CA ASP A 389 -28.53 -11.59 15.36
C ASP A 389 -28.83 -11.11 13.95
N ILE A 390 -27.77 -10.62 13.24
CA ILE A 390 -27.92 -10.01 11.92
C ILE A 390 -28.35 -11.01 10.84
N PHE A 391 -28.05 -12.29 10.98
CA PHE A 391 -28.38 -13.32 10.00
C PHE A 391 -29.84 -13.80 10.11
N SER A 392 -30.48 -13.59 11.26
CA SER A 392 -31.87 -13.92 11.50
C SER A 392 -32.87 -12.77 11.29
N MET A 393 -32.36 -11.56 10.94
CA MET A 393 -33.19 -10.37 10.72
C MET A 393 -34.15 -10.54 9.53
N ASP A 394 -35.34 -9.97 9.67
CA ASP A 394 -36.30 -9.78 8.58
C ASP A 394 -35.83 -8.70 7.58
N SER A 395 -36.62 -8.46 6.56
CA SER A 395 -36.30 -7.47 5.53
C SER A 395 -36.14 -6.05 6.10
N ALA A 396 -36.99 -5.65 7.03
CA ALA A 396 -36.93 -4.32 7.66
C ALA A 396 -35.71 -4.19 8.57
N GLY A 397 -35.37 -5.24 9.33
CA GLY A 397 -34.16 -5.31 10.13
C GLY A 397 -32.89 -5.21 9.29
N ARG A 398 -32.82 -5.94 8.18
CA ARG A 398 -31.70 -5.86 7.23
C ARG A 398 -31.57 -4.47 6.59
N GLN A 399 -32.68 -3.79 6.28
CA GLN A 399 -32.64 -2.44 5.75
C GLN A 399 -32.07 -1.46 6.77
N ARG A 400 -32.50 -1.54 8.04
CA ARG A 400 -31.93 -0.73 9.14
C ARG A 400 -30.45 -1.03 9.37
N LEU A 401 -30.05 -2.31 9.37
CA LEU A 401 -28.65 -2.70 9.51
C LEU A 401 -27.78 -2.07 8.43
N ARG A 402 -28.22 -2.09 7.16
CA ARG A 402 -27.50 -1.47 6.03
C ARG A 402 -27.44 0.06 6.11
N GLN A 403 -28.36 0.69 6.81
CA GLN A 403 -28.30 2.12 7.10
C GLN A 403 -27.30 2.42 8.21
N GLU A 404 -27.31 1.64 9.30
CA GLU A 404 -26.52 1.89 10.51
C GLU A 404 -25.09 1.40 10.44
N ILE A 405 -24.79 0.37 9.63
CA ILE A 405 -23.43 -0.13 9.37
C ILE A 405 -23.07 0.20 7.92
N GLN A 406 -22.05 1.02 7.73
CA GLN A 406 -21.56 1.41 6.40
C GLN A 406 -20.16 0.84 6.14
N TYR A 407 -19.80 0.75 4.86
CA TYR A 407 -18.53 0.21 4.41
C TYR A 407 -17.78 1.23 3.55
N ILE A 408 -16.52 1.46 3.87
CA ILE A 408 -15.59 2.20 3.02
C ILE A 408 -14.63 1.16 2.43
N PHE A 409 -14.73 0.93 1.12
CA PHE A 409 -13.96 -0.08 0.41
C PHE A 409 -12.52 0.37 0.15
N GLN A 410 -11.64 -0.59 -0.06
CA GLN A 410 -10.21 -0.44 -0.30
C GLN A 410 -9.89 0.44 -1.53
N ASP A 411 -10.60 0.25 -2.63
CA ASP A 411 -10.40 1.00 -3.87
C ASP A 411 -11.49 2.06 -4.04
N PRO A 412 -11.17 3.35 -3.85
CA PRO A 412 -12.13 4.42 -4.03
C PRO A 412 -12.54 4.61 -5.50
N TYR A 413 -11.70 4.16 -6.45
CA TYR A 413 -12.01 4.25 -7.88
C TYR A 413 -13.08 3.23 -8.27
N ALA A 414 -12.90 1.97 -7.91
CA ALA A 414 -13.86 0.90 -8.16
C ALA A 414 -15.17 1.09 -7.35
N SER A 415 -15.15 1.89 -6.30
CA SER A 415 -16.33 2.13 -5.42
C SER A 415 -17.32 3.14 -5.98
N LEU A 416 -16.96 3.91 -7.01
CA LEU A 416 -17.79 4.96 -7.61
C LEU A 416 -18.08 4.62 -9.08
N ASP A 417 -19.34 4.79 -9.53
CA ASP A 417 -19.64 4.66 -10.97
C ASP A 417 -19.05 5.88 -11.71
N PRO A 418 -18.07 5.67 -12.62
CA PRO A 418 -17.41 6.78 -13.32
C PRO A 418 -18.33 7.59 -14.24
N ARG A 419 -19.51 7.06 -14.56
CA ARG A 419 -20.53 7.70 -15.40
C ARG A 419 -21.52 8.54 -14.61
N LYS A 420 -21.45 8.53 -13.29
CA LYS A 420 -22.34 9.26 -12.38
C LYS A 420 -21.58 10.39 -11.68
N THR A 421 -22.28 11.48 -11.43
CA THR A 421 -21.71 12.59 -10.65
C THR A 421 -21.49 12.21 -9.19
N VAL A 422 -20.64 12.96 -8.52
CA VAL A 422 -20.42 12.84 -7.07
C VAL A 422 -21.71 13.04 -6.29
N ALA A 423 -22.53 14.04 -6.68
CA ALA A 423 -23.84 14.25 -6.07
C ALA A 423 -24.74 13.01 -6.16
N PHE A 424 -24.77 12.33 -7.31
CA PHE A 424 -25.56 11.13 -7.47
C PHE A 424 -25.12 10.02 -6.49
N SER A 425 -23.80 9.81 -6.39
CA SER A 425 -23.22 8.77 -5.54
C SER A 425 -23.47 9.01 -4.03
N ILE A 426 -23.45 10.28 -3.58
CA ILE A 426 -23.71 10.64 -2.19
C ILE A 426 -25.23 10.65 -1.89
N ALA A 427 -26.07 11.06 -2.85
CA ALA A 427 -27.51 11.11 -2.68
C ALA A 427 -28.18 9.73 -2.72
N GLU A 428 -27.54 8.73 -3.35
CA GLU A 428 -28.11 7.39 -3.52
C GLU A 428 -28.51 6.74 -2.19
N PRO A 429 -27.67 6.66 -1.14
CA PRO A 429 -28.08 6.15 0.16
C PRO A 429 -29.25 6.92 0.80
N ILE A 430 -29.28 8.26 0.63
CA ILE A 430 -30.35 9.11 1.16
C ILE A 430 -31.70 8.74 0.54
N ARG A 431 -31.73 8.54 -0.79
CA ARG A 431 -32.92 8.15 -1.54
C ARG A 431 -33.34 6.73 -1.23
N THR A 432 -32.39 5.79 -1.24
CA THR A 432 -32.63 4.36 -1.02
C THR A 432 -33.22 4.07 0.37
N HIS A 433 -32.77 4.80 1.39
CA HIS A 433 -33.30 4.67 2.75
C HIS A 433 -34.44 5.64 3.08
N GLY A 434 -34.83 6.51 2.13
CA GLY A 434 -35.92 7.46 2.34
C GLY A 434 -35.67 8.47 3.46
N LEU A 435 -34.39 8.88 3.64
CA LEU A 435 -34.00 9.72 4.78
C LEU A 435 -34.45 11.16 4.66
N LEU A 436 -34.61 11.65 3.45
CA LEU A 436 -35.09 13.00 3.13
C LEU A 436 -36.07 12.97 1.96
N SER A 437 -37.02 13.86 1.96
CA SER A 437 -37.98 14.07 0.87
C SER A 437 -37.69 15.35 0.12
N GLY A 438 -37.72 15.30 -1.22
CA GLY A 438 -37.49 16.44 -2.10
C GLY A 438 -36.03 16.63 -2.51
N GLU A 439 -35.82 16.86 -3.82
CA GLU A 439 -34.47 16.95 -4.41
C GLU A 439 -33.65 18.11 -3.85
N ASP A 440 -34.28 19.26 -3.52
CA ASP A 440 -33.60 20.42 -2.91
C ASP A 440 -33.05 20.11 -1.52
N ALA A 441 -33.78 19.32 -0.71
CA ALA A 441 -33.30 18.89 0.61
C ALA A 441 -32.13 17.93 0.48
N ILE A 442 -32.23 17.01 -0.48
CA ILE A 442 -31.14 16.06 -0.79
C ILE A 442 -29.90 16.81 -1.30
N ALA A 443 -30.06 17.75 -2.21
CA ALA A 443 -28.96 18.56 -2.74
C ALA A 443 -28.22 19.35 -1.65
N ARG A 444 -28.97 20.01 -0.75
CA ARG A 444 -28.39 20.70 0.41
C ARG A 444 -27.59 19.73 1.29
N ARG A 445 -28.18 18.56 1.58
CA ARG A 445 -27.50 17.54 2.40
C ARG A 445 -26.22 17.02 1.75
N VAL A 446 -26.21 16.84 0.44
CA VAL A 446 -24.99 16.48 -0.33
C VAL A 446 -23.92 17.56 -0.17
N GLY A 447 -24.29 18.86 -0.29
CA GLY A 447 -23.38 19.99 -0.06
C GLY A 447 -22.76 19.96 1.34
N GLU A 448 -23.60 19.80 2.39
CA GLU A 448 -23.13 19.67 3.78
C GLU A 448 -22.17 18.51 4.00
N LEU A 449 -22.46 17.34 3.38
CA LEU A 449 -21.59 16.16 3.48
C LEU A 449 -20.26 16.38 2.79
N LEU A 450 -20.23 17.07 1.65
CA LEU A 450 -19.00 17.45 0.97
C LEU A 450 -18.16 18.40 1.84
N GLU A 451 -18.76 19.41 2.45
CA GLU A 451 -18.07 20.33 3.36
C GLU A 451 -17.49 19.59 4.58
N GLN A 452 -18.24 18.66 5.17
CA GLN A 452 -17.78 17.86 6.31
C GLN A 452 -16.55 17.00 6.03
N VAL A 453 -16.35 16.58 4.77
CA VAL A 453 -15.15 15.85 4.35
C VAL A 453 -14.08 16.77 3.76
N GLY A 454 -14.24 18.11 3.86
CA GLY A 454 -13.28 19.10 3.38
C GLY A 454 -13.26 19.25 1.85
N LEU A 455 -14.40 18.99 1.20
CA LEU A 455 -14.63 19.28 -0.21
C LEU A 455 -15.59 20.47 -0.35
N ARG A 456 -15.59 21.12 -1.53
CA ARG A 456 -16.50 22.23 -1.79
C ARG A 456 -17.83 21.73 -2.33
N PRO A 457 -18.97 22.38 -2.04
CA PRO A 457 -20.28 22.00 -2.57
C PRO A 457 -20.34 21.94 -4.12
N GLU A 458 -19.58 22.82 -4.80
CA GLU A 458 -19.53 22.87 -6.27
C GLU A 458 -18.94 21.58 -6.87
N HIS A 459 -18.20 20.78 -6.09
CA HIS A 459 -17.70 19.49 -6.51
C HIS A 459 -18.80 18.45 -6.75
N ALA A 460 -20.03 18.71 -6.30
CA ALA A 460 -21.20 17.84 -6.45
C ALA A 460 -21.49 17.46 -7.92
N THR A 461 -21.26 18.39 -8.85
CA THR A 461 -21.54 18.20 -10.28
C THR A 461 -20.44 17.47 -11.05
N ARG A 462 -19.27 17.29 -10.46
CA ARG A 462 -18.11 16.63 -11.08
C ARG A 462 -18.24 15.11 -11.10
N TYR A 463 -17.48 14.50 -11.98
CA TYR A 463 -17.36 13.04 -12.10
C TYR A 463 -16.15 12.51 -11.30
N PRO A 464 -16.15 11.24 -10.87
CA PRO A 464 -15.06 10.65 -10.10
C PRO A 464 -13.66 10.78 -10.72
N HIS A 465 -13.56 10.71 -12.05
CA HIS A 465 -12.28 10.80 -12.77
C HIS A 465 -11.64 12.20 -12.70
N GLU A 466 -12.42 13.25 -12.35
CA GLU A 466 -11.92 14.61 -12.21
C GLU A 466 -11.29 14.90 -10.83
N PHE A 467 -11.22 13.88 -9.95
CA PHE A 467 -10.71 14.01 -8.58
C PHE A 467 -9.39 13.25 -8.40
N SER A 468 -8.54 13.77 -7.51
CA SER A 468 -7.37 13.02 -7.01
C SER A 468 -7.81 11.81 -6.17
N GLY A 469 -6.90 10.85 -5.92
CA GLY A 469 -7.16 9.68 -5.07
C GLY A 469 -7.72 10.06 -3.69
N GLY A 470 -7.08 11.01 -3.02
CA GLY A 470 -7.54 11.50 -1.71
C GLY A 470 -8.89 12.21 -1.75
N GLN A 471 -9.18 12.94 -2.81
CA GLN A 471 -10.51 13.57 -2.99
C GLN A 471 -11.58 12.51 -3.25
N ARG A 472 -11.31 11.47 -4.04
CA ARG A 472 -12.23 10.33 -4.24
C ARG A 472 -12.50 9.62 -2.91
N GLN A 473 -11.47 9.41 -2.10
CA GLN A 473 -11.63 8.82 -0.77
C GLN A 473 -12.56 9.64 0.12
N ARG A 474 -12.43 10.98 0.11
CA ARG A 474 -13.34 11.89 0.82
C ARG A 474 -14.78 11.76 0.32
N VAL A 475 -15.00 11.59 -0.99
CA VAL A 475 -16.32 11.31 -1.57
C VAL A 475 -16.89 9.98 -1.06
N CYS A 476 -16.08 8.92 -0.99
CA CYS A 476 -16.49 7.63 -0.44
C CYS A 476 -16.87 7.73 1.05
N ILE A 477 -16.13 8.52 1.83
CA ILE A 477 -16.45 8.81 3.23
C ILE A 477 -17.78 9.59 3.31
N ALA A 478 -17.98 10.65 2.49
CA ALA A 478 -19.22 11.41 2.44
C ALA A 478 -20.42 10.52 2.11
N ARG A 479 -20.27 9.60 1.15
CA ARG A 479 -21.30 8.61 0.80
C ARG A 479 -21.64 7.70 1.99
N ALA A 480 -20.64 7.20 2.70
CA ALA A 480 -20.86 6.37 3.90
C ALA A 480 -21.57 7.16 5.02
N LEU A 481 -21.25 8.45 5.19
CA LEU A 481 -21.91 9.32 6.17
C LEU A 481 -23.34 9.71 5.81
N ALA A 482 -23.74 9.55 4.55
CA ALA A 482 -25.03 9.98 4.04
C ALA A 482 -26.22 9.30 4.72
N SER A 483 -26.06 8.03 5.13
CA SER A 483 -27.05 7.25 5.87
C SER A 483 -27.06 7.51 7.39
N ASN A 484 -26.19 8.40 7.91
CA ASN A 484 -26.00 8.67 9.33
C ASN A 484 -25.70 7.40 10.17
N PRO A 485 -24.64 6.64 9.81
CA PRO A 485 -24.33 5.35 10.41
C PRO A 485 -23.91 5.47 11.89
N LYS A 486 -23.87 4.31 12.58
CA LYS A 486 -23.33 4.16 13.94
C LYS A 486 -21.98 3.45 13.93
N LEU A 487 -21.78 2.55 12.95
CA LEU A 487 -20.57 1.78 12.76
C LEU A 487 -20.10 1.92 11.30
N ILE A 488 -18.83 2.19 11.11
CA ILE A 488 -18.19 2.20 9.79
C ILE A 488 -17.11 1.12 9.76
N ILE A 489 -17.18 0.23 8.78
CA ILE A 489 -16.12 -0.71 8.45
C ILE A 489 -15.24 -0.03 7.40
N ALA A 490 -14.01 0.32 7.79
CA ALA A 490 -13.04 0.99 6.93
C ALA A 490 -11.98 -0.04 6.49
N ASP A 491 -12.16 -0.57 5.27
CA ASP A 491 -11.31 -1.64 4.73
C ASP A 491 -10.21 -1.03 3.86
N GLU A 492 -8.98 -1.00 4.40
CA GLU A 492 -7.77 -0.42 3.77
C GLU A 492 -8.00 0.98 3.17
N SER A 493 -8.83 1.76 3.84
CA SER A 493 -9.36 3.04 3.33
C SER A 493 -8.32 4.14 3.14
N VAL A 494 -7.07 3.93 3.53
CA VAL A 494 -5.98 4.91 3.41
C VAL A 494 -4.69 4.34 2.79
N SER A 495 -4.65 3.06 2.46
CA SER A 495 -3.42 2.37 2.02
C SER A 495 -2.88 2.84 0.66
N ALA A 496 -3.77 3.30 -0.23
CA ALA A 496 -3.41 3.75 -1.59
C ALA A 496 -3.19 5.28 -1.67
N LEU A 497 -3.03 5.96 -0.53
CA LEU A 497 -2.92 7.41 -0.47
C LEU A 497 -1.50 7.85 -0.10
N ASP A 498 -1.06 8.98 -0.66
CA ASP A 498 0.17 9.63 -0.23
C ASP A 498 0.13 9.97 1.26
N VAL A 499 1.28 9.96 1.92
CA VAL A 499 1.42 10.08 3.37
C VAL A 499 0.72 11.32 3.95
N SER A 500 0.83 12.48 3.28
CA SER A 500 0.17 13.71 3.73
C SER A 500 -1.35 13.65 3.60
N ILE A 501 -1.87 13.04 2.53
CA ILE A 501 -3.31 12.82 2.35
C ILE A 501 -3.82 11.77 3.34
N GLN A 502 -3.07 10.69 3.56
CA GLN A 502 -3.36 9.68 4.57
C GLN A 502 -3.54 10.30 5.96
N ALA A 503 -2.59 11.15 6.39
CA ALA A 503 -2.68 11.86 7.67
C ALA A 503 -3.94 12.74 7.78
N GLN A 504 -4.32 13.41 6.68
CA GLN A 504 -5.55 14.22 6.63
C GLN A 504 -6.81 13.37 6.78
N ILE A 505 -6.88 12.23 6.08
CA ILE A 505 -8.05 11.32 6.16
C ILE A 505 -8.16 10.70 7.55
N LEU A 506 -7.04 10.29 8.18
CA LEU A 506 -7.04 9.75 9.54
C LEU A 506 -7.58 10.78 10.54
N ASN A 507 -7.11 12.02 10.48
CA ASN A 507 -7.62 13.08 11.34
C ASN A 507 -9.11 13.37 11.08
N LEU A 508 -9.56 13.37 9.82
CA LEU A 508 -10.97 13.50 9.45
C LEU A 508 -11.82 12.39 10.10
N LEU A 509 -11.39 11.13 10.03
CA LEU A 509 -12.10 10.00 10.65
C LEU A 509 -12.17 10.15 12.17
N MET A 510 -11.08 10.60 12.81
CA MET A 510 -11.05 10.86 14.26
C MET A 510 -11.96 12.03 14.66
N ASP A 511 -12.01 13.11 13.86
CA ASP A 511 -12.91 14.23 14.09
C ASP A 511 -14.37 13.79 13.94
N LEU A 512 -14.70 13.05 12.88
CA LEU A 512 -16.05 12.48 12.68
C LEU A 512 -16.46 11.51 13.80
N GLN A 513 -15.51 10.72 14.34
CA GLN A 513 -15.75 9.84 15.48
C GLN A 513 -16.21 10.63 16.70
N LYS A 514 -15.48 11.69 17.04
CA LYS A 514 -15.82 12.58 18.17
C LYS A 514 -17.16 13.28 17.96
N ASP A 515 -17.36 13.90 16.79
CA ASP A 515 -18.49 14.79 16.54
C ASP A 515 -19.80 14.03 16.37
N ARG A 516 -19.76 12.78 15.87
CA ARG A 516 -20.94 11.96 15.58
C ARG A 516 -21.10 10.73 16.45
N GLY A 517 -20.11 10.43 17.33
CA GLY A 517 -20.11 9.22 18.14
C GLY A 517 -19.96 7.95 17.32
N LEU A 518 -19.24 8.00 16.20
CA LEU A 518 -19.03 6.85 15.32
C LEU A 518 -18.13 5.81 15.96
N SER A 519 -18.44 4.54 15.71
CA SER A 519 -17.54 3.42 15.98
C SER A 519 -16.89 2.98 14.67
N TYR A 520 -15.63 2.51 14.73
CA TYR A 520 -14.92 2.00 13.57
C TYR A 520 -14.44 0.56 13.78
N LEU A 521 -14.66 -0.28 12.77
CA LEU A 521 -13.87 -1.47 12.53
C LEU A 521 -12.85 -1.11 11.45
N PHE A 522 -11.61 -0.87 11.85
CA PHE A 522 -10.57 -0.36 10.97
C PHE A 522 -9.67 -1.50 10.50
N ILE A 523 -9.76 -1.86 9.23
CA ILE A 523 -9.00 -2.96 8.63
C ILE A 523 -7.80 -2.37 7.88
N THR A 524 -6.60 -2.79 8.23
CA THR A 524 -5.36 -2.36 7.55
C THR A 524 -4.21 -3.32 7.86
N HIS A 525 -3.17 -3.26 7.04
CA HIS A 525 -1.88 -3.91 7.29
C HIS A 525 -0.81 -2.92 7.80
N ASP A 526 -1.09 -1.61 7.79
CA ASP A 526 -0.16 -0.56 8.23
C ASP A 526 -0.22 -0.37 9.76
N MET A 527 0.78 -0.91 10.46
CA MET A 527 0.87 -0.86 11.92
C MET A 527 1.08 0.55 12.46
N ALA A 528 1.76 1.44 11.74
CA ALA A 528 1.97 2.82 12.19
C ALA A 528 0.66 3.63 12.16
N VAL A 529 -0.19 3.37 11.16
CA VAL A 529 -1.56 3.90 11.10
C VAL A 529 -2.41 3.36 12.25
N VAL A 530 -2.33 2.06 12.51
CA VAL A 530 -3.07 1.41 13.61
C VAL A 530 -2.69 2.01 14.94
N GLU A 531 -1.41 2.19 15.22
CA GLU A 531 -0.95 2.82 16.47
C GLU A 531 -1.60 4.19 16.68
N LYS A 532 -1.74 4.98 15.61
CA LYS A 532 -2.28 6.35 15.67
C LYS A 532 -3.77 6.42 15.97
N VAL A 533 -4.59 5.49 15.43
CA VAL A 533 -6.06 5.64 15.43
C VAL A 533 -6.81 4.65 16.30
N SER A 534 -6.20 3.53 16.70
CA SER A 534 -6.92 2.45 17.38
C SER A 534 -6.94 2.60 18.89
N HIS A 535 -8.06 2.20 19.50
CA HIS A 535 -8.20 1.98 20.94
C HIS A 535 -7.77 0.56 21.31
N ARG A 536 -8.23 -0.42 20.52
CA ARG A 536 -7.89 -1.84 20.64
C ARG A 536 -7.49 -2.41 19.28
N VAL A 537 -6.70 -3.47 19.32
CA VAL A 537 -6.17 -4.13 18.12
C VAL A 537 -6.40 -5.63 18.21
N ALA A 538 -6.91 -6.22 17.15
CA ALA A 538 -7.02 -7.65 16.94
C ALA A 538 -6.08 -8.07 15.80
N VAL A 539 -5.11 -8.93 16.12
CA VAL A 539 -4.13 -9.44 15.16
C VAL A 539 -4.65 -10.75 14.58
N LEU A 540 -4.80 -10.77 13.26
CA LEU A 540 -5.38 -11.88 12.51
C LEU A 540 -4.29 -12.64 11.74
N TYR A 541 -4.22 -13.95 11.93
CA TYR A 541 -3.29 -14.85 11.26
C TYR A 541 -4.03 -16.11 10.79
N LEU A 542 -3.94 -16.45 9.51
CA LEU A 542 -4.59 -17.62 8.89
C LEU A 542 -6.07 -17.79 9.28
N GLY A 543 -6.82 -16.69 9.24
CA GLY A 543 -8.26 -16.69 9.54
C GLY A 543 -8.61 -16.69 11.02
N GLN A 544 -7.65 -16.67 11.94
CA GLN A 544 -7.89 -16.69 13.39
C GLN A 544 -7.30 -15.44 14.07
N ILE A 545 -7.94 -14.94 15.13
CA ILE A 545 -7.33 -13.93 15.99
C ILE A 545 -6.29 -14.62 16.86
N VAL A 546 -5.05 -14.16 16.78
CA VAL A 546 -3.92 -14.70 17.56
C VAL A 546 -3.55 -13.82 18.76
N GLU A 547 -3.91 -12.54 18.69
CA GLU A 547 -3.71 -11.61 19.81
C GLU A 547 -4.76 -10.49 19.73
N LEU A 548 -5.35 -10.13 20.88
CA LEU A 548 -6.34 -9.06 21.02
C LEU A 548 -6.04 -8.29 22.31
N GLY A 549 -5.86 -6.99 22.21
CA GLY A 549 -5.55 -6.16 23.37
C GLY A 549 -5.77 -4.68 23.10
N THR A 550 -5.48 -3.85 24.10
CA THR A 550 -5.41 -2.40 23.95
C THR A 550 -4.26 -2.05 23.00
N ARG A 551 -4.32 -0.89 22.35
CA ARG A 551 -3.22 -0.39 21.53
C ARG A 551 -1.87 -0.54 22.27
N ARG A 552 -1.80 -0.06 23.50
CA ARG A 552 -0.57 -0.11 24.29
C ARG A 552 -0.05 -1.54 24.50
N GLN A 553 -0.93 -2.50 24.81
CA GLN A 553 -0.53 -3.89 25.01
C GLN A 553 0.06 -4.51 23.75
N ILE A 554 -0.56 -4.26 22.59
CA ILE A 554 -0.11 -4.83 21.30
C ILE A 554 1.20 -4.20 20.83
N PHE A 555 1.39 -2.88 21.00
CA PHE A 555 2.56 -2.19 20.47
C PHE A 555 3.75 -2.19 21.43
N GLU A 556 3.51 -2.13 22.75
CA GLU A 556 4.59 -2.03 23.76
C GLU A 556 4.94 -3.37 24.40
N SER A 557 4.01 -4.33 24.41
CA SER A 557 4.21 -5.65 25.04
C SER A 557 3.54 -6.80 24.26
N PRO A 558 3.85 -6.96 22.95
CA PRO A 558 3.28 -8.03 22.13
C PRO A 558 3.71 -9.41 22.63
N GLN A 559 2.76 -10.32 22.81
CA GLN A 559 2.99 -11.66 23.35
C GLN A 559 3.10 -12.73 22.27
N HIS A 560 2.30 -12.62 21.20
CA HIS A 560 2.32 -13.62 20.13
C HIS A 560 3.51 -13.41 19.18
N ALA A 561 4.16 -14.48 18.77
CA ALA A 561 5.33 -14.42 17.88
C ALA A 561 5.03 -13.71 16.55
N TYR A 562 3.84 -13.95 16.00
CA TYR A 562 3.40 -13.30 14.76
C TYR A 562 3.21 -11.79 14.93
N THR A 563 2.67 -11.32 16.07
CA THR A 563 2.55 -9.88 16.36
C THR A 563 3.92 -9.22 16.40
N ARG A 564 4.89 -9.85 17.08
CA ARG A 564 6.30 -9.37 17.10
C ARG A 564 6.90 -9.33 15.70
N LYS A 565 6.63 -10.37 14.88
CA LYS A 565 7.07 -10.43 13.48
C LYS A 565 6.50 -9.25 12.66
N LEU A 566 5.19 -8.98 12.76
CA LEU A 566 4.55 -7.86 12.07
C LEU A 566 5.18 -6.51 12.47
N LEU A 567 5.37 -6.27 13.77
CA LEU A 567 5.95 -5.02 14.27
C LEU A 567 7.42 -4.85 13.84
N ALA A 568 8.20 -5.93 13.84
CA ALA A 568 9.60 -5.92 13.41
C ALA A 568 9.76 -5.66 11.89
N ALA A 569 8.74 -5.98 11.10
CA ALA A 569 8.77 -5.79 9.64
C ALA A 569 8.45 -4.36 9.19
N VAL A 570 7.95 -3.49 10.07
CA VAL A 570 7.59 -2.11 9.72
C VAL A 570 8.85 -1.27 9.51
N PRO A 571 9.05 -0.67 8.31
CA PRO A 571 10.16 0.24 8.09
C PRO A 571 10.03 1.48 8.98
N VAL A 572 11.12 1.85 9.63
CA VAL A 572 11.15 3.04 10.49
C VAL A 572 11.85 4.17 9.76
N ALA A 573 11.28 5.37 9.78
CA ALA A 573 11.83 6.56 9.13
C ALA A 573 13.04 7.14 9.92
N GLU A 574 14.03 6.27 10.20
CA GLU A 574 15.29 6.57 10.91
C GLU A 574 16.47 6.00 10.11
N PRO A 575 17.26 6.83 9.43
CA PRO A 575 18.41 6.37 8.66
C PRO A 575 19.43 5.62 9.53
N GLY A 576 19.88 4.46 9.01
CA GLY A 576 20.84 3.58 9.71
C GLY A 576 20.20 2.53 10.62
N ARG A 577 18.88 2.55 10.82
CA ARG A 577 18.14 1.47 11.48
C ARG A 577 17.62 0.51 10.43
N HIS A 578 18.18 -0.69 10.39
CA HIS A 578 17.78 -1.72 9.44
C HIS A 578 16.81 -2.72 10.05
N ILE A 579 15.90 -3.21 9.22
CA ILE A 579 14.97 -4.27 9.61
C ILE A 579 15.76 -5.55 9.90
N ASP A 580 15.50 -6.17 11.07
CA ASP A 580 16.05 -7.48 11.40
C ASP A 580 15.33 -8.57 10.60
N THR A 581 15.95 -8.98 9.50
CA THR A 581 15.38 -9.97 8.58
C THR A 581 15.28 -11.37 9.18
N SER A 582 16.03 -11.69 10.24
CA SER A 582 15.94 -12.98 10.92
C SER A 582 14.59 -13.19 11.61
N LEU A 583 13.93 -12.11 12.03
CA LEU A 583 12.62 -12.14 12.67
C LEU A 583 11.47 -12.32 11.66
N ILE A 584 11.70 -12.05 10.37
CA ILE A 584 10.66 -12.05 9.33
C ILE A 584 10.78 -13.22 8.35
N GLU A 585 11.60 -14.21 8.64
CA GLU A 585 11.74 -15.42 7.80
C GLU A 585 10.45 -16.27 7.76
N GLY A 586 10.26 -16.97 6.64
CA GLY A 586 9.13 -17.86 6.37
C GLY A 586 7.94 -17.18 5.70
N GLU A 587 7.34 -17.88 4.75
CA GLU A 587 6.08 -17.48 4.12
C GLU A 587 4.90 -17.93 4.95
N ILE A 588 3.79 -17.16 4.88
CA ILE A 588 2.53 -17.61 5.47
C ILE A 588 2.00 -18.81 4.68
N PRO A 589 1.65 -19.91 5.36
CA PRO A 589 1.03 -21.04 4.69
C PRO A 589 -0.25 -20.65 3.95
N SER A 590 -0.54 -21.32 2.85
CA SER A 590 -1.77 -21.09 2.10
C SER A 590 -3.00 -21.43 2.97
N PRO A 591 -4.05 -20.57 2.99
CA PRO A 591 -5.31 -20.89 3.66
C PRO A 591 -6.14 -21.92 2.89
N VAL A 592 -5.66 -22.36 1.71
CA VAL A 592 -6.33 -23.38 0.88
C VAL A 592 -5.92 -24.76 1.38
N ARG A 593 -6.90 -25.55 1.81
CA ARG A 593 -6.70 -26.93 2.30
C ARG A 593 -7.57 -27.93 1.54
N ARG A 594 -7.19 -29.18 1.55
CA ARG A 594 -8.07 -30.26 1.05
C ARG A 594 -9.29 -30.40 1.96
N VAL A 595 -10.43 -30.76 1.39
CA VAL A 595 -11.63 -31.08 2.18
C VAL A 595 -11.30 -32.23 3.14
N GLY A 596 -11.56 -32.00 4.43
CA GLY A 596 -11.20 -32.93 5.52
C GLY A 596 -9.88 -32.61 6.23
N ASP A 597 -9.08 -31.68 5.70
CA ASP A 597 -7.90 -31.12 6.38
C ASP A 597 -8.30 -29.78 7.04
N GLU A 598 -8.90 -29.87 8.23
CA GLU A 598 -9.35 -28.69 8.96
C GLU A 598 -8.17 -28.03 9.71
N PRO A 599 -8.09 -26.67 9.74
CA PRO A 599 -7.07 -26.00 10.53
C PRO A 599 -7.28 -26.23 12.03
N ALA A 600 -6.19 -26.37 12.77
CA ALA A 600 -6.24 -26.40 14.22
C ALA A 600 -6.77 -25.06 14.74
N ILE A 601 -7.77 -25.10 15.61
CA ILE A 601 -8.29 -23.90 16.27
C ILE A 601 -7.51 -23.66 17.54
N VAL A 602 -6.85 -22.51 17.63
CA VAL A 602 -6.06 -22.11 18.80
C VAL A 602 -6.90 -21.19 19.68
N PRO A 603 -7.28 -21.62 20.89
CA PRO A 603 -8.08 -20.78 21.78
C PRO A 603 -7.25 -19.60 22.32
N LEU A 604 -7.90 -18.44 22.43
CA LEU A 604 -7.35 -17.28 23.14
C LEU A 604 -7.47 -17.51 24.66
N PHE A 605 -6.43 -17.14 25.39
CA PHE A 605 -6.45 -17.06 26.86
C PHE A 605 -6.11 -15.64 27.32
N GLU A 606 -6.66 -15.23 28.43
CA GLU A 606 -6.38 -13.92 28.99
C GLU A 606 -4.98 -13.92 29.63
N PHE A 607 -4.06 -13.17 29.03
CA PHE A 607 -2.68 -13.00 29.52
C PHE A 607 -2.60 -11.92 30.59
N ALA A 608 -3.33 -10.82 30.39
CA ALA A 608 -3.49 -9.71 31.31
C ALA A 608 -4.91 -9.13 31.12
N PRO A 609 -5.43 -8.29 32.02
CA PRO A 609 -6.76 -7.71 31.89
C PRO A 609 -6.99 -7.09 30.50
N GLY A 610 -7.95 -7.65 29.74
CA GLY A 610 -8.26 -7.24 28.38
C GLY A 610 -7.22 -7.60 27.31
N HIS A 611 -6.16 -8.33 27.66
CA HIS A 611 -5.13 -8.81 26.74
C HIS A 611 -5.26 -10.33 26.54
N GLN A 612 -5.73 -10.72 25.38
CA GLN A 612 -5.96 -12.12 25.00
C GLN A 612 -4.93 -12.56 23.96
N VAL A 613 -4.36 -13.76 24.15
CA VAL A 613 -3.27 -14.30 23.32
C VAL A 613 -3.55 -15.76 23.01
N ALA A 614 -3.33 -16.18 21.76
CA ALA A 614 -3.31 -17.59 21.38
C ALA A 614 -2.00 -18.24 21.86
N ARG A 615 -2.09 -19.40 22.46
CA ARG A 615 -0.86 -20.17 22.78
C ARG A 615 -0.30 -20.74 21.49
N ALA A 616 0.97 -20.45 21.20
CA ALA A 616 1.70 -21.19 20.19
C ALA A 616 1.70 -22.67 20.58
N THR A 617 1.18 -23.52 19.70
CA THR A 617 1.29 -24.98 19.82
C THR A 617 2.67 -25.45 19.43
#